data_565b2d3ed2cbdc50011f660bdeafdc28
#
_entry.id   565b2d3ed2cbdc50011f660bdeafdc28
#
_cell.length_a   1.000
_cell.length_b   1.000
_cell.length_c   1.000
_cell.angle_alpha   90.00
_cell.angle_beta   90.00
_cell.angle_gamma   90.00
#
_symmetry.space_group_name_H-M   'P 1'
#
loop_
_entity.id
_entity.type
_entity.pdbx_description
1 polymer ?
#
loop_
_entity_poly.entity_id
_entity_poly.type
_entity_poly.pdbx_seq_one_letter_code
_entity_poly.pdbx_strand_id
1 'polypeptide(L)'
;QDGRYGAFAPQNGWKLVVADIARLRRIQGEKHPGVPYFLLGHSMGSFLTRTYLIDHPGTVDGAILSGTGQEPAPLVAFGKLLAGLECRRLGYDGVSPLVDRLSLGAYNRRFRPNRTSADWLSRDEEQVDAYLADPLCSHKSSVSMFRDMMGGLQYIARRENLARMDPDTPVYFFSGDQDPVGGMGKGVHKVYAMFQAAGCRDVTLKL
;
A
#
# COMPACT_ATOMS: atom_id res chain seq x y z
N GLN A 1 22.52 0.62 -3.92
CA GLN A 1 21.40 1.39 -4.50
C GLN A 1 21.98 2.32 -5.55
N ASP A 2 21.41 2.34 -6.75
CA ASP A 2 21.90 3.09 -7.92
C ASP A 2 21.37 4.56 -7.95
N GLY A 3 20.80 5.04 -6.84
CA GLY A 3 20.27 6.41 -6.70
C GLY A 3 18.94 6.66 -7.43
N ARG A 4 18.32 5.62 -8.01
CA ARG A 4 17.00 5.72 -8.63
C ARG A 4 15.92 5.40 -7.61
N TYR A 5 15.13 6.41 -7.26
CA TYR A 5 14.03 6.30 -6.31
C TYR A 5 12.67 6.41 -7.01
N GLY A 6 11.62 5.92 -6.36
CA GLY A 6 10.25 6.05 -6.84
C GLY A 6 9.82 5.06 -7.91
N ALA A 7 10.66 4.11 -8.30
CA ALA A 7 10.32 3.02 -9.24
C ALA A 7 10.69 1.67 -8.64
N PHE A 8 9.89 0.62 -8.93
CA PHE A 8 10.22 -0.74 -8.50
C PHE A 8 11.12 -1.46 -9.52
N ALA A 9 10.59 -1.63 -10.74
CA ALA A 9 11.27 -2.28 -11.85
C ALA A 9 10.58 -1.91 -13.18
N PRO A 10 11.25 -2.12 -14.33
CA PRO A 10 10.64 -1.89 -15.64
C PRO A 10 9.40 -2.75 -15.89
N GLN A 11 9.37 -3.98 -15.37
CA GLN A 11 8.28 -4.92 -15.51
C GLN A 11 8.06 -5.70 -14.20
N ASN A 12 6.81 -6.07 -13.92
CA ASN A 12 6.42 -6.91 -12.77
C ASN A 12 6.88 -6.36 -11.41
N GLY A 13 7.05 -5.06 -11.27
CA GLY A 13 7.60 -4.43 -10.06
C GLY A 13 6.86 -4.82 -8.80
N TRP A 14 5.53 -4.88 -8.84
CA TRP A 14 4.72 -5.32 -7.70
C TRP A 14 5.07 -6.74 -7.22
N LYS A 15 5.15 -7.69 -8.16
CA LYS A 15 5.50 -9.08 -7.84
C LYS A 15 6.92 -9.23 -7.30
N LEU A 16 7.86 -8.45 -7.84
CA LEU A 16 9.24 -8.46 -7.37
C LEU A 16 9.35 -7.96 -5.93
N VAL A 17 8.65 -6.89 -5.57
CA VAL A 17 8.64 -6.39 -4.18
C VAL A 17 8.00 -7.41 -3.23
N VAL A 18 6.91 -8.07 -3.62
CA VAL A 18 6.31 -9.15 -2.82
C VAL A 18 7.27 -10.33 -2.66
N ALA A 19 8.00 -10.69 -3.71
CA ALA A 19 9.04 -11.73 -3.65
C ALA A 19 10.21 -11.33 -2.73
N ASP A 20 10.59 -10.06 -2.70
CA ASP A 20 11.61 -9.55 -1.76
C ASP A 20 11.14 -9.63 -0.31
N ILE A 21 9.86 -9.33 -0.03
CA ILE A 21 9.25 -9.52 1.30
C ILE A 21 9.35 -11.00 1.70
N ALA A 22 8.98 -11.92 0.80
CA ALA A 22 9.05 -13.35 1.06
C ALA A 22 10.50 -13.82 1.31
N ARG A 23 11.44 -13.29 0.53
CA ARG A 23 12.88 -13.58 0.71
C ARG A 23 13.38 -13.08 2.07
N LEU A 24 13.01 -11.86 2.46
CA LEU A 24 13.38 -11.31 3.76
C LEU A 24 12.81 -12.14 4.91
N ARG A 25 11.51 -12.53 4.81
CA ARG A 25 10.86 -13.41 5.78
C ARG A 25 11.63 -14.73 5.94
N ARG A 26 12.02 -15.36 4.82
CA ARG A 26 12.80 -16.60 4.85
C ARG A 26 14.15 -16.40 5.54
N ILE A 27 14.90 -15.37 5.15
CA ILE A 27 16.22 -15.05 5.73
C ILE A 27 16.12 -14.84 7.25
N GLN A 28 15.09 -14.10 7.71
CA GLN A 28 14.90 -13.84 9.14
C GLN A 28 14.46 -15.11 9.89
N GLY A 29 13.63 -15.95 9.29
CA GLY A 29 13.23 -17.23 9.88
C GLY A 29 14.39 -18.21 10.02
N GLU A 30 15.33 -18.23 9.07
CA GLU A 30 16.56 -19.04 9.15
C GLU A 30 17.52 -18.52 10.24
N LYS A 31 17.60 -17.20 10.41
CA LYS A 31 18.45 -16.55 11.44
C LYS A 31 17.87 -16.66 12.85
N HIS A 32 16.56 -16.70 12.98
CA HIS A 32 15.82 -16.66 14.23
C HIS A 32 14.76 -17.77 14.30
N PRO A 33 15.19 -19.05 14.33
CA PRO A 33 14.25 -20.17 14.34
C PRO A 33 13.37 -20.15 15.59
N GLY A 34 12.07 -20.39 15.41
CA GLY A 34 11.11 -20.44 16.52
C GLY A 34 10.67 -19.07 17.08
N VAL A 35 11.20 -17.97 16.55
CA VAL A 35 10.76 -16.62 16.94
C VAL A 35 9.54 -16.22 16.09
N PRO A 36 8.43 -15.77 16.70
CA PRO A 36 7.26 -15.28 15.95
C PRO A 36 7.62 -14.12 15.02
N TYR A 37 7.04 -14.12 13.81
CA TYR A 37 7.30 -13.11 12.79
C TYR A 37 6.01 -12.36 12.45
N PHE A 38 6.00 -11.06 12.73
CA PHE A 38 4.90 -10.17 12.40
C PHE A 38 5.27 -9.28 11.22
N LEU A 39 4.34 -9.12 10.27
CA LEU A 39 4.52 -8.27 9.10
C LEU A 39 3.67 -7.00 9.22
N LEU A 40 4.34 -5.84 9.33
CA LEU A 40 3.67 -4.53 9.32
C LEU A 40 3.78 -3.89 7.94
N GLY A 41 2.64 -3.50 7.37
CA GLY A 41 2.57 -2.71 6.15
C GLY A 41 1.82 -1.40 6.38
N HIS A 42 2.46 -0.28 6.00
CA HIS A 42 1.84 1.05 6.06
C HIS A 42 1.54 1.59 4.66
N SER A 43 0.38 2.19 4.47
CA SER A 43 -0.04 2.80 3.19
C SER A 43 0.09 1.80 2.04
N MET A 44 0.87 2.09 1.00
CA MET A 44 1.18 1.16 -0.09
C MET A 44 1.77 -0.17 0.43
N GLY A 45 2.56 -0.14 1.50
CA GLY A 45 3.07 -1.34 2.17
C GLY A 45 1.94 -2.24 2.70
N SER A 46 0.79 -1.67 3.09
CA SER A 46 -0.38 -2.47 3.49
C SER A 46 -1.01 -3.23 2.31
N PHE A 47 -0.97 -2.66 1.11
CA PHE A 47 -1.43 -3.34 -0.12
C PHE A 47 -0.48 -4.48 -0.52
N LEU A 48 0.85 -4.26 -0.37
CA LEU A 48 1.86 -5.29 -0.57
C LEU A 48 1.72 -6.42 0.45
N THR A 49 1.49 -6.09 1.72
CA THR A 49 1.23 -7.08 2.79
C THR A 49 -0.03 -7.90 2.50
N ARG A 50 -1.11 -7.29 2.03
CA ARG A 50 -2.32 -8.01 1.61
C ARG A 50 -2.03 -8.96 0.45
N THR A 51 -1.23 -8.53 -0.53
CA THR A 51 -0.77 -9.42 -1.61
C THR A 51 0.07 -10.57 -1.06
N TYR A 52 0.96 -10.28 -0.12
CA TYR A 52 1.81 -11.27 0.54
C TYR A 52 0.97 -12.33 1.27
N LEU A 53 -0.01 -11.93 2.06
CA LEU A 53 -0.91 -12.86 2.78
C LEU A 53 -1.68 -13.79 1.84
N ILE A 54 -2.02 -13.32 0.64
CA ILE A 54 -2.68 -14.11 -0.41
C ILE A 54 -1.72 -15.12 -1.04
N ASP A 55 -0.49 -14.68 -1.35
CA ASP A 55 0.47 -15.50 -2.12
C ASP A 55 1.34 -16.41 -1.25
N HIS A 56 1.43 -16.10 0.05
CA HIS A 56 2.24 -16.83 1.05
C HIS A 56 1.44 -17.09 2.35
N PRO A 57 0.28 -17.81 2.25
CA PRO A 57 -0.57 -18.05 3.42
C PRO A 57 0.17 -18.84 4.51
N GLY A 58 -0.11 -18.51 5.78
CA GLY A 58 0.43 -19.22 6.96
C GLY A 58 1.93 -19.06 7.18
N THR A 59 2.59 -18.09 6.55
CA THR A 59 4.04 -17.89 6.68
C THR A 59 4.43 -16.81 7.68
N VAL A 60 3.46 -16.10 8.26
CA VAL A 60 3.65 -15.10 9.33
C VAL A 60 2.71 -15.40 10.48
N ASP A 61 3.11 -15.03 11.69
CA ASP A 61 2.35 -15.25 12.93
C ASP A 61 1.31 -14.14 13.18
N GLY A 62 1.33 -13.11 12.34
CA GLY A 62 0.33 -12.05 12.33
C GLY A 62 0.71 -10.93 11.38
N ALA A 63 -0.29 -10.12 10.98
CA ALA A 63 -0.09 -8.98 10.12
C ALA A 63 -0.73 -7.71 10.68
N ILE A 64 -0.06 -6.57 10.48
CA ILE A 64 -0.54 -5.26 10.87
C ILE A 64 -0.68 -4.40 9.62
N LEU A 65 -1.90 -3.92 9.36
CA LEU A 65 -2.25 -3.12 8.20
C LEU A 65 -2.57 -1.69 8.64
N SER A 66 -1.61 -0.79 8.44
CA SER A 66 -1.71 0.62 8.81
C SER A 66 -2.05 1.49 7.61
N GLY A 67 -3.03 2.40 7.75
CA GLY A 67 -3.39 3.34 6.68
C GLY A 67 -3.80 2.65 5.38
N THR A 68 -4.51 1.53 5.48
CA THR A 68 -4.97 0.76 4.32
C THR A 68 -6.28 1.30 3.76
N GLY A 69 -6.65 0.85 2.55
CA GLY A 69 -7.90 1.21 1.93
C GLY A 69 -8.24 0.34 0.71
N GLN A 70 -9.38 0.60 0.11
CA GLN A 70 -9.79 -0.02 -1.15
C GLN A 70 -10.67 0.92 -1.94
N GLU A 71 -10.12 1.44 -3.00
CA GLU A 71 -10.82 2.29 -3.95
C GLU A 71 -11.85 1.50 -4.78
N PRO A 72 -12.88 2.18 -5.33
CA PRO A 72 -13.82 1.56 -6.26
C PRO A 72 -13.13 0.98 -7.50
N ALA A 73 -13.56 -0.20 -7.94
CA ALA A 73 -12.95 -0.91 -9.06
C ALA A 73 -12.84 -0.09 -10.35
N PRO A 74 -13.85 0.73 -10.76
CA PRO A 74 -13.73 1.57 -11.94
C PRO A 74 -12.63 2.63 -11.81
N LEU A 75 -12.47 3.23 -10.63
CA LEU A 75 -11.43 4.22 -10.36
C LEU A 75 -10.04 3.60 -10.44
N VAL A 76 -9.86 2.40 -9.86
CA VAL A 76 -8.59 1.66 -9.95
C VAL A 76 -8.26 1.28 -11.40
N ALA A 77 -9.27 0.84 -12.18
CA ALA A 77 -9.09 0.49 -13.58
C ALA A 77 -8.69 1.73 -14.42
N PHE A 78 -9.34 2.86 -14.20
CA PHE A 78 -9.00 4.13 -14.85
C PHE A 78 -7.59 4.59 -14.48
N GLY A 79 -7.24 4.57 -13.20
CA GLY A 79 -5.90 4.94 -12.72
C GLY A 79 -4.80 4.07 -13.34
N LYS A 80 -5.05 2.76 -13.47
CA LYS A 80 -4.13 1.83 -14.12
C LYS A 80 -3.95 2.13 -15.61
N LEU A 81 -5.05 2.41 -16.32
CA LEU A 81 -5.01 2.78 -17.74
C LEU A 81 -4.23 4.07 -17.95
N LEU A 82 -4.54 5.11 -17.16
CA LEU A 82 -3.86 6.41 -17.23
C LEU A 82 -2.36 6.27 -16.97
N ALA A 83 -1.97 5.59 -15.87
CA ALA A 83 -0.57 5.35 -15.56
C ALA A 83 0.12 4.51 -16.64
N GLY A 84 -0.59 3.57 -17.27
CA GLY A 84 -0.09 2.78 -18.38
C GLY A 84 0.18 3.62 -19.65
N LEU A 85 -0.68 4.59 -19.97
CA LEU A 85 -0.48 5.54 -21.08
C LEU A 85 0.69 6.48 -20.80
N GLU A 86 0.77 7.02 -19.58
CA GLU A 86 1.89 7.88 -19.18
C GLU A 86 3.22 7.10 -19.16
N CYS A 87 3.19 5.82 -18.81
CA CYS A 87 4.37 4.94 -18.84
C CYS A 87 4.92 4.76 -20.28
N ARG A 88 4.02 4.69 -21.28
CA ARG A 88 4.41 4.64 -22.70
C ARG A 88 5.00 5.97 -23.19
N ARG A 89 4.49 7.09 -22.65
CA ARG A 89 4.92 8.45 -23.02
C ARG A 89 6.23 8.86 -22.36
N LEU A 90 6.43 8.53 -21.08
CA LEU A 90 7.52 9.04 -20.25
C LEU A 90 8.62 8.01 -19.94
N GLY A 91 8.41 6.74 -20.32
CA GLY A 91 9.23 5.64 -19.83
C GLY A 91 8.78 5.12 -18.46
N TYR A 92 9.33 4.00 -18.03
CA TYR A 92 8.88 3.31 -16.80
C TYR A 92 9.20 4.09 -15.52
N ASP A 93 10.30 4.80 -15.47
CA ASP A 93 10.80 5.60 -14.35
C ASP A 93 10.36 7.07 -14.42
N GLY A 94 9.62 7.45 -15.47
CA GLY A 94 9.10 8.80 -15.65
C GLY A 94 8.13 9.20 -14.54
N VAL A 95 8.11 10.49 -14.20
CA VAL A 95 7.18 11.10 -13.25
C VAL A 95 6.14 11.92 -14.00
N SER A 96 4.85 11.65 -13.77
CA SER A 96 3.74 12.37 -14.38
C SER A 96 3.10 13.34 -13.39
N PRO A 97 3.17 14.67 -13.64
CA PRO A 97 2.44 15.65 -12.82
C PRO A 97 0.93 15.42 -12.81
N LEU A 98 0.38 14.85 -13.91
CA LEU A 98 -1.03 14.52 -13.99
C LEU A 98 -1.41 13.39 -13.03
N VAL A 99 -0.65 12.29 -13.04
CA VAL A 99 -0.86 11.15 -12.13
C VAL A 99 -0.68 11.60 -10.68
N ASP A 100 0.37 12.35 -10.37
CA ASP A 100 0.64 12.89 -9.03
C ASP A 100 -0.51 13.76 -8.52
N ARG A 101 -1.00 14.70 -9.34
CA ARG A 101 -2.12 15.58 -8.97
C ARG A 101 -3.45 14.85 -8.75
N LEU A 102 -3.72 13.80 -9.52
CA LEU A 102 -4.96 13.02 -9.42
C LEU A 102 -4.92 11.98 -8.28
N SER A 103 -3.73 11.62 -7.80
CA SER A 103 -3.51 10.71 -6.68
C SER A 103 -3.19 11.47 -5.38
N LEU A 104 -1.93 11.54 -4.99
CA LEU A 104 -1.50 12.12 -3.71
C LEU A 104 -1.87 13.60 -3.56
N GLY A 105 -1.81 14.39 -4.65
CA GLY A 105 -2.21 15.79 -4.64
C GLY A 105 -3.71 16.02 -4.35
N ALA A 106 -4.55 15.01 -4.57
CA ALA A 106 -5.97 15.09 -4.23
C ALA A 106 -6.22 15.01 -2.71
N TYR A 107 -5.38 14.27 -1.97
CA TYR A 107 -5.55 14.08 -0.55
C TYR A 107 -5.38 15.37 0.24
N ASN A 108 -4.36 16.17 -0.08
CA ASN A 108 -4.07 17.41 0.64
C ASN A 108 -5.16 18.47 0.50
N ARG A 109 -5.97 18.44 -0.57
CA ARG A 109 -7.07 19.42 -0.77
C ARG A 109 -8.15 19.38 0.31
N ARG A 110 -8.28 18.27 1.03
CA ARG A 110 -9.25 18.12 2.12
C ARG A 110 -8.87 18.86 3.40
N PHE A 111 -7.58 19.20 3.54
CA PHE A 111 -7.00 19.82 4.73
C PHE A 111 -6.70 21.32 4.53
N ARG A 112 -7.47 21.98 3.65
CA ARG A 112 -7.32 23.43 3.43
C ARG A 112 -7.81 24.25 4.62
N PRO A 113 -7.13 25.39 4.95
CA PRO A 113 -5.95 25.94 4.26
C PRO A 113 -4.70 25.11 4.51
N ASN A 114 -3.93 24.80 3.44
CA ASN A 114 -2.74 24.01 3.55
C ASN A 114 -1.53 24.87 3.98
N ARG A 115 -0.73 24.37 4.91
CA ARG A 115 0.58 24.90 5.29
C ARG A 115 1.67 24.38 4.34
N THR A 116 1.58 23.11 3.97
CA THR A 116 2.53 22.38 3.12
C THR A 116 1.83 21.57 2.03
N SER A 117 2.60 20.88 1.22
CA SER A 117 2.08 19.88 0.25
C SER A 117 1.70 18.53 0.87
N ALA A 118 1.97 18.31 2.15
CA ALA A 118 1.88 17.02 2.82
C ALA A 118 1.08 17.05 4.14
N ASP A 119 0.27 18.08 4.40
CA ASP A 119 -0.50 18.21 5.64
C ASP A 119 -1.50 17.05 5.89
N TRP A 120 -1.85 16.33 4.83
CA TRP A 120 -2.71 15.15 4.92
C TRP A 120 -2.07 13.95 5.63
N LEU A 121 -0.74 13.96 5.83
CA LEU A 121 0.01 12.83 6.43
C LEU A 121 -0.15 12.77 7.94
N SER A 122 -0.19 13.93 8.62
CA SER A 122 -0.28 13.99 10.08
C SER A 122 -0.88 15.31 10.55
N ARG A 123 -1.49 15.30 11.75
CA ARG A 123 -1.87 16.50 12.49
C ARG A 123 -0.68 17.15 13.22
N ASP A 124 0.40 16.40 13.39
CA ASP A 124 1.63 16.86 13.99
C ASP A 124 2.49 17.53 12.93
N GLU A 125 2.62 18.84 13.01
CA GLU A 125 3.37 19.65 12.04
C GLU A 125 4.86 19.30 12.02
N GLU A 126 5.46 18.96 13.16
CA GLU A 126 6.87 18.57 13.24
C GLU A 126 7.13 17.28 12.44
N GLN A 127 6.19 16.32 12.48
CA GLN A 127 6.29 15.08 11.69
C GLN A 127 6.12 15.36 10.19
N VAL A 128 5.25 16.30 9.82
CA VAL A 128 5.09 16.70 8.41
C VAL A 128 6.36 17.37 7.91
N ASP A 129 6.96 18.27 8.71
CA ASP A 129 8.20 18.96 8.36
C ASP A 129 9.38 17.98 8.28
N ALA A 130 9.50 17.06 9.22
CA ALA A 130 10.51 16.00 9.18
C ALA A 130 10.38 15.13 7.91
N TYR A 131 9.14 14.75 7.53
CA TYR A 131 8.88 14.02 6.28
C TYR A 131 9.34 14.80 5.04
N LEU A 132 9.03 16.10 4.98
CA LEU A 132 9.40 16.95 3.85
C LEU A 132 10.90 17.23 3.77
N ALA A 133 11.57 17.27 4.92
CA ALA A 133 13.02 17.48 5.01
C ALA A 133 13.83 16.21 4.68
N ASP A 134 13.23 15.01 4.83
CA ASP A 134 13.92 13.75 4.55
C ASP A 134 14.00 13.52 3.03
N PRO A 135 15.24 13.46 2.45
CA PRO A 135 15.42 13.22 1.03
C PRO A 135 14.93 11.83 0.57
N LEU A 136 14.76 10.89 1.49
CA LEU A 136 14.23 9.54 1.18
C LEU A 136 12.70 9.48 1.19
N CYS A 137 12.01 10.45 1.82
CA CYS A 137 10.56 10.50 1.90
C CYS A 137 9.92 11.35 0.79
N SER A 138 10.61 12.35 0.27
CA SER A 138 10.06 13.35 -0.67
C SER A 138 10.12 12.94 -2.15
N HIS A 139 10.55 11.71 -2.46
CA HIS A 139 10.65 11.26 -3.85
C HIS A 139 9.27 11.04 -4.49
N LYS A 140 9.13 11.57 -5.70
CA LYS A 140 7.93 11.34 -6.50
C LYS A 140 7.91 9.92 -7.05
N SER A 141 6.74 9.31 -6.99
CA SER A 141 6.49 7.98 -7.52
C SER A 141 6.50 7.97 -9.05
N SER A 142 7.15 6.99 -9.65
CA SER A 142 7.13 6.79 -11.09
C SER A 142 5.77 6.32 -11.58
N VAL A 143 5.51 6.54 -12.86
CA VAL A 143 4.27 6.07 -13.51
C VAL A 143 4.16 4.56 -13.53
N SER A 144 5.28 3.83 -13.59
CA SER A 144 5.27 2.36 -13.51
C SER A 144 4.88 1.88 -12.10
N MET A 145 5.37 2.54 -11.05
CA MET A 145 5.00 2.22 -9.67
C MET A 145 3.49 2.41 -9.45
N PHE A 146 2.92 3.52 -9.93
CA PHE A 146 1.46 3.74 -9.87
C PHE A 146 0.68 2.68 -10.65
N ARG A 147 1.09 2.37 -11.88
CA ARG A 147 0.45 1.32 -12.70
C ARG A 147 0.46 -0.02 -11.98
N ASP A 148 1.59 -0.39 -11.40
CA ASP A 148 1.79 -1.66 -10.72
C ASP A 148 1.00 -1.70 -9.39
N MET A 149 0.96 -0.60 -8.64
CA MET A 149 0.11 -0.45 -7.45
C MET A 149 -1.38 -0.59 -7.79
N MET A 150 -1.88 0.04 -8.88
CA MET A 150 -3.26 -0.14 -9.32
C MET A 150 -3.54 -1.60 -9.69
N GLY A 151 -2.56 -2.30 -10.30
CA GLY A 151 -2.64 -3.75 -10.54
C GLY A 151 -2.73 -4.56 -9.25
N GLY A 152 -1.93 -4.20 -8.24
CA GLY A 152 -1.99 -4.76 -6.89
C GLY A 152 -3.35 -4.56 -6.22
N LEU A 153 -3.91 -3.33 -6.29
CA LEU A 153 -5.25 -3.03 -5.76
C LEU A 153 -6.36 -3.85 -6.44
N GLN A 154 -6.26 -4.09 -7.75
CA GLN A 154 -7.18 -4.99 -8.46
C GLN A 154 -7.02 -6.44 -7.97
N TYR A 155 -5.79 -6.89 -7.75
CA TYR A 155 -5.49 -8.25 -7.33
C TYR A 155 -6.02 -8.57 -5.93
N ILE A 156 -5.77 -7.69 -4.96
CA ILE A 156 -6.18 -7.85 -3.55
C ILE A 156 -7.68 -7.59 -3.32
N ALA A 157 -8.42 -7.14 -4.34
CA ALA A 157 -9.87 -6.95 -4.26
C ALA A 157 -10.67 -8.18 -4.74
N ARG A 158 -10.02 -9.14 -5.39
CA ARG A 158 -10.70 -10.30 -5.97
C ARG A 158 -11.02 -11.34 -4.90
N ARG A 159 -12.28 -11.78 -4.85
CA ARG A 159 -12.74 -12.76 -3.84
C ARG A 159 -11.98 -14.08 -3.93
N GLU A 160 -11.70 -14.54 -5.16
CA GLU A 160 -10.94 -15.77 -5.41
C GLU A 160 -9.50 -15.69 -4.89
N ASN A 161 -8.88 -14.52 -4.88
CA ASN A 161 -7.55 -14.32 -4.30
C ASN A 161 -7.62 -14.27 -2.76
N LEU A 162 -8.57 -13.50 -2.22
CA LEU A 162 -8.76 -13.40 -0.77
C LEU A 162 -9.04 -14.76 -0.11
N ALA A 163 -9.76 -15.65 -0.80
CA ALA A 163 -10.04 -17.01 -0.33
C ALA A 163 -8.79 -17.90 -0.21
N ARG A 164 -7.65 -17.45 -0.69
CA ARG A 164 -6.36 -18.17 -0.57
C ARG A 164 -5.59 -17.82 0.70
N MET A 165 -6.01 -16.77 1.40
CA MET A 165 -5.37 -16.39 2.67
C MET A 165 -5.56 -17.49 3.71
N ASP A 166 -4.59 -17.64 4.60
CA ASP A 166 -4.76 -18.46 5.80
C ASP A 166 -5.77 -17.78 6.74
N PRO A 167 -6.90 -18.46 7.07
CA PRO A 167 -7.94 -17.90 7.91
C PRO A 167 -7.53 -17.73 9.36
N ASP A 168 -6.45 -18.39 9.79
CA ASP A 168 -5.99 -18.39 11.17
C ASP A 168 -4.89 -17.34 11.45
N THR A 169 -4.32 -16.72 10.40
CA THR A 169 -3.37 -15.63 10.59
C THR A 169 -4.07 -14.41 11.19
N PRO A 170 -3.70 -13.95 12.41
CA PRO A 170 -4.27 -12.74 13.02
C PRO A 170 -3.96 -11.49 12.20
N VAL A 171 -4.95 -10.62 12.00
CA VAL A 171 -4.77 -9.37 11.26
C VAL A 171 -5.32 -8.18 12.04
N TYR A 172 -4.45 -7.23 12.33
CA TYR A 172 -4.79 -5.98 12.99
C TYR A 172 -4.78 -4.82 12.02
N PHE A 173 -5.92 -4.17 11.86
CA PHE A 173 -6.08 -2.94 11.09
C PHE A 173 -6.05 -1.74 12.02
N PHE A 174 -5.24 -0.72 11.69
CA PHE A 174 -5.40 0.59 12.30
C PHE A 174 -5.19 1.70 11.27
N SER A 175 -5.93 2.79 11.42
CA SER A 175 -5.86 3.93 10.51
C SER A 175 -6.41 5.17 11.23
N GLY A 176 -5.99 6.35 10.77
CA GLY A 176 -6.66 7.57 11.17
C GLY A 176 -8.09 7.62 10.59
N ASP A 177 -9.05 8.09 11.37
CA ASP A 177 -10.44 8.31 10.94
C ASP A 177 -10.56 9.41 9.87
N GLN A 178 -9.54 10.29 9.77
CA GLN A 178 -9.42 11.34 8.76
C GLN A 178 -8.43 10.99 7.65
N ASP A 179 -7.90 9.76 7.60
CA ASP A 179 -6.95 9.33 6.57
C ASP A 179 -7.63 9.25 5.19
N PRO A 180 -7.22 10.07 4.20
CA PRO A 180 -7.81 10.06 2.87
C PRO A 180 -7.49 8.79 2.06
N VAL A 181 -6.40 8.08 2.36
CA VAL A 181 -6.05 6.79 1.73
C VAL A 181 -7.10 5.75 2.05
N GLY A 182 -7.54 5.72 3.32
CA GLY A 182 -8.64 4.87 3.78
C GLY A 182 -10.04 5.44 3.49
N GLY A 183 -10.15 6.51 2.69
CA GLY A 183 -11.43 7.15 2.38
C GLY A 183 -12.16 7.64 3.64
N MET A 184 -11.45 8.23 4.59
CA MET A 184 -11.97 8.65 5.91
C MET A 184 -12.60 7.47 6.67
N GLY A 185 -11.87 6.37 6.78
CA GLY A 185 -12.27 5.14 7.44
C GLY A 185 -13.14 4.20 6.61
N LYS A 186 -13.92 4.70 5.64
CA LYS A 186 -14.84 3.86 4.83
C LYS A 186 -14.13 2.74 4.06
N GLY A 187 -12.99 3.05 3.45
CA GLY A 187 -12.18 2.09 2.72
C GLY A 187 -11.55 1.05 3.64
N VAL A 188 -11.19 1.45 4.87
CA VAL A 188 -10.63 0.52 5.88
C VAL A 188 -11.71 -0.46 6.33
N HIS A 189 -12.92 0.02 6.68
CA HIS A 189 -14.07 -0.84 7.01
C HIS A 189 -14.42 -1.80 5.88
N LYS A 190 -14.33 -1.34 4.62
CA LYS A 190 -14.54 -2.21 3.45
C LYS A 190 -13.55 -3.35 3.40
N VAL A 191 -12.25 -3.06 3.59
CA VAL A 191 -11.20 -4.10 3.60
C VAL A 191 -11.40 -5.05 4.78
N TYR A 192 -11.71 -4.54 5.96
CA TYR A 192 -12.03 -5.34 7.13
C TYR A 192 -13.16 -6.35 6.84
N ALA A 193 -14.27 -5.87 6.28
CA ALA A 193 -15.38 -6.73 5.88
C ALA A 193 -14.99 -7.75 4.79
N MET A 194 -14.09 -7.39 3.87
CA MET A 194 -13.59 -8.33 2.86
C MET A 194 -12.79 -9.47 3.49
N PHE A 195 -11.98 -9.20 4.52
CA PHE A 195 -11.23 -10.23 5.25
C PHE A 195 -12.18 -11.16 6.03
N GLN A 196 -13.17 -10.61 6.72
CA GLN A 196 -14.22 -11.41 7.39
C GLN A 196 -14.97 -12.31 6.40
N ALA A 197 -15.37 -11.74 5.25
CA ALA A 197 -16.06 -12.50 4.19
C ALA A 197 -15.17 -13.56 3.52
N ALA A 198 -13.86 -13.42 3.59
CA ALA A 198 -12.89 -14.42 3.11
C ALA A 198 -12.66 -15.56 4.13
N GLY A 199 -13.23 -15.45 5.35
CA GLY A 199 -13.13 -16.46 6.39
C GLY A 199 -12.02 -16.24 7.42
N CYS A 200 -11.34 -15.08 7.40
CA CYS A 200 -10.34 -14.75 8.43
C CYS A 200 -11.02 -14.64 9.80
N ARG A 201 -10.52 -15.39 10.80
CA ARG A 201 -11.17 -15.59 12.10
C ARG A 201 -10.78 -14.54 13.13
N ASP A 202 -9.52 -14.14 13.12
CA ASP A 202 -8.96 -13.15 14.06
C ASP A 202 -8.61 -11.86 13.31
N VAL A 203 -9.61 -10.99 13.19
CA VAL A 203 -9.46 -9.69 12.52
C VAL A 203 -9.93 -8.60 13.45
N THR A 204 -9.05 -7.67 13.78
CA THR A 204 -9.33 -6.51 14.64
C THR A 204 -9.16 -5.22 13.89
N LEU A 205 -10.05 -4.23 14.11
CA LEU A 205 -9.99 -2.90 13.52
C LEU A 205 -10.04 -1.82 14.59
N LYS A 206 -9.14 -0.83 14.46
CA LYS A 206 -9.15 0.43 15.22
C LYS A 206 -8.99 1.62 14.29
N LEU A 207 -9.87 2.62 14.43
CA LEU A 207 -9.76 3.96 13.83
C LEU A 207 -9.51 5.00 14.91
#